data_ba64c0cc4f0df3938915d18b6904100d
#
_entry.id   ba64c0cc4f0df3938915d18b6904100d
#
_cell.length_a   1.000
_cell.length_b   1.000
_cell.length_c   1.000
_cell.angle_alpha   90.00
_cell.angle_beta   90.00
_cell.angle_gamma   90.00
#
_symmetry.space_group_name_H-M   'P 1'
#
loop_
_entity.id
_entity.type
_entity.pdbx_description
1 polymer ?
#
loop_
_entity_poly.entity_id
_entity_poly.type
_entity_poly.pdbx_seq_one_letter_code
_entity_poly.pdbx_strand_id
1 'polypeptide(L)'
;MKAILNKTYLSGTKTFDTLLEKVKWENKGAPRMEAFMSDVDLSYGYDTKFGVRYYNSIPFTDEVKTIMNNLNEQFNTEYNVCFLNYYENEKQHLGWHADDSPEMDTNHPAFIISSYIDVL
;
A
#
# COMPACT_ATOMS: atom_id res chain seq x y z
N MET A 1 -12.64 -11.39 -3.97
CA MET A 1 -11.58 -10.96 -3.06
C MET A 1 -12.17 -10.42 -1.77
N LYS A 2 -11.53 -10.69 -0.67
CA LYS A 2 -11.96 -10.19 0.64
C LYS A 2 -10.90 -9.23 1.17
N ALA A 3 -11.26 -7.98 1.46
CA ALA A 3 -10.38 -7.00 2.06
C ALA A 3 -10.82 -6.73 3.51
N ILE A 4 -9.86 -6.56 4.39
CA ILE A 4 -10.11 -6.24 5.79
C ILE A 4 -9.54 -4.84 6.07
N LEU A 5 -10.42 -3.94 6.49
CA LEU A 5 -10.04 -2.60 6.93
C LEU A 5 -9.81 -2.61 8.44
N ASN A 6 -8.60 -2.29 8.85
CA ASN A 6 -8.24 -2.25 10.27
C ASN A 6 -7.56 -0.94 10.63
N LYS A 7 -8.21 -0.15 11.49
CA LYS A 7 -7.72 1.16 11.91
C LYS A 7 -6.80 1.12 13.13
N THR A 8 -6.68 -0.02 13.80
CA THR A 8 -5.93 -0.12 15.06
C THR A 8 -4.40 -0.06 14.88
N TYR A 9 -3.92 -0.36 13.69
CA TYR A 9 -2.48 -0.36 13.38
C TYR A 9 -1.92 1.01 13.03
N LEU A 10 -2.78 1.96 12.78
CA LEU A 10 -2.39 3.32 12.44
C LEU A 10 -2.80 4.22 13.59
N SER A 11 -1.92 4.37 14.55
CA SER A 11 -2.18 5.15 15.75
C SER A 11 -2.01 6.64 15.44
N GLY A 12 -3.11 7.31 15.14
CA GLY A 12 -3.18 8.75 15.02
C GLY A 12 -2.37 9.35 13.87
N THR A 13 -2.14 10.64 13.97
CA THR A 13 -1.49 11.43 12.91
C THR A 13 0.02 11.22 12.84
N LYS A 14 0.66 10.74 13.92
CA LYS A 14 2.12 10.62 13.98
C LYS A 14 2.68 9.61 12.97
N THR A 15 2.07 8.44 12.85
CA THR A 15 2.50 7.45 11.85
C THR A 15 2.29 7.97 10.44
N PHE A 16 1.16 8.62 10.19
CA PHE A 16 0.86 9.24 8.91
C PHE A 16 1.91 10.30 8.55
N ASP A 17 2.23 11.22 9.45
CA ASP A 17 3.23 12.25 9.22
C ASP A 17 4.62 11.67 8.96
N THR A 18 5.00 10.63 9.70
CA THR A 18 6.26 9.95 9.50
C THR A 18 6.35 9.30 8.13
N LEU A 19 5.28 8.65 7.68
CA LEU A 19 5.25 8.05 6.35
C LEU A 19 5.28 9.09 5.24
N LEU A 20 4.64 10.25 5.42
CA LEU A 20 4.73 11.34 4.46
C LEU A 20 6.16 11.82 4.26
N GLU A 21 6.95 11.90 5.33
CA GLU A 21 8.34 12.34 5.26
C GLU A 21 9.30 11.26 4.77
N LYS A 22 9.15 10.03 5.26
CA LYS A 22 10.12 8.96 5.01
C LYS A 22 9.94 8.24 3.69
N VAL A 23 8.71 8.10 3.23
CA VAL A 23 8.42 7.31 2.04
C VAL A 23 8.81 8.09 0.79
N LYS A 24 9.50 7.42 -0.11
CA LYS A 24 9.83 7.99 -1.42
C LYS A 24 8.63 7.81 -2.35
N TRP A 25 7.72 8.76 -2.28
CA TRP A 25 6.51 8.74 -3.08
C TRP A 25 6.82 9.06 -4.54
N GLU A 26 6.15 8.36 -5.44
CA GLU A 26 6.25 8.59 -6.88
C GLU A 26 4.87 8.80 -7.48
N ASN A 27 4.80 9.65 -8.52
CA ASN A 27 3.63 9.76 -9.38
C ASN A 27 3.96 9.14 -10.73
N LYS A 28 3.32 8.02 -11.02
CA LYS A 28 3.49 7.28 -12.28
C LYS A 28 2.41 7.59 -13.32
N GLY A 29 1.74 8.74 -13.17
CA GLY A 29 0.63 9.14 -14.02
C GLY A 29 -0.74 8.77 -13.46
N ALA A 30 -0.78 8.12 -12.30
CA ALA A 30 -2.03 7.85 -11.59
C ALA A 30 -2.52 9.10 -10.85
N PRO A 31 -3.82 9.21 -10.60
CA PRO A 31 -4.37 10.35 -9.82
C PRO A 31 -4.12 10.18 -8.31
N ARG A 32 -2.90 9.88 -7.92
CA ARG A 32 -2.44 9.67 -6.54
C ARG A 32 -0.92 9.54 -6.51
N MET A 33 -0.35 9.60 -5.32
CA MET A 33 1.06 9.26 -5.09
C MET A 33 1.15 7.81 -4.65
N GLU A 34 2.21 7.11 -5.06
CA GLU A 34 2.35 5.68 -4.85
C GLU A 34 3.74 5.30 -4.39
N ALA A 35 3.84 4.20 -3.64
CA ALA A 35 5.10 3.56 -3.29
C ALA A 35 4.88 2.04 -3.16
N PHE A 36 5.88 1.28 -3.57
CA PHE A 36 5.87 -0.18 -3.49
C PHE A 36 7.06 -0.63 -2.67
N MET A 37 6.83 -1.41 -1.61
CA MET A 37 7.86 -1.81 -0.66
C MET A 37 8.01 -3.32 -0.59
N SER A 38 9.28 -3.76 -0.51
CA SER A 38 9.64 -5.17 -0.34
C SER A 38 11.03 -5.26 0.27
N ASP A 39 11.34 -6.37 0.94
CA ASP A 39 12.69 -6.65 1.45
C ASP A 39 13.66 -7.07 0.34
N VAL A 40 13.15 -7.48 -0.80
CA VAL A 40 13.94 -7.89 -1.96
C VAL A 40 13.57 -7.04 -3.16
N ASP A 41 14.49 -6.93 -4.12
CA ASP A 41 14.22 -6.17 -5.34
C ASP A 41 13.14 -6.87 -6.16
N LEU A 42 12.01 -6.21 -6.31
CA LEU A 42 10.89 -6.69 -7.09
C LEU A 42 10.43 -5.63 -8.07
N SER A 43 9.95 -6.09 -9.22
CA SER A 43 9.24 -5.25 -10.18
C SER A 43 7.81 -5.77 -10.31
N TYR A 44 6.86 -4.85 -10.34
CA TYR A 44 5.44 -5.16 -10.47
C TYR A 44 4.88 -4.39 -11.66
N GLY A 45 4.22 -5.12 -12.56
CA GLY A 45 3.56 -4.54 -13.72
C GLY A 45 2.04 -4.52 -13.54
N TYR A 46 1.43 -3.37 -13.75
CA TYR A 46 0.00 -3.17 -13.65
C TYR A 46 -0.56 -2.74 -15.01
N ASP A 47 -1.47 -3.53 -15.55
CA ASP A 47 -2.08 -3.26 -16.85
C ASP A 47 -3.03 -2.08 -16.77
N THR A 48 -2.84 -1.12 -17.68
CA THR A 48 -3.75 0.02 -17.85
C THR A 48 -4.22 0.10 -19.30
N LYS A 49 -5.23 0.92 -19.57
CA LYS A 49 -5.71 1.22 -20.94
C LYS A 49 -4.59 1.73 -21.84
N PHE A 50 -3.56 2.34 -21.28
CA PHE A 50 -2.49 3.02 -22.00
C PHE A 50 -1.18 2.25 -21.99
N GLY A 51 -1.19 0.99 -21.55
CA GLY A 51 -0.02 0.13 -21.47
C GLY A 51 0.26 -0.32 -20.03
N VAL A 52 1.40 -0.95 -19.83
CA VAL A 52 1.80 -1.47 -18.54
C VAL A 52 2.50 -0.38 -17.73
N ARG A 53 2.04 -0.18 -16.49
CA ARG A 53 2.70 0.70 -15.53
C ARG A 53 3.59 -0.16 -14.63
N TYR A 54 4.88 0.17 -14.57
CA TYR A 54 5.83 -0.59 -13.77
C TYR A 54 6.19 0.12 -12.48
N TYR A 55 6.27 -0.67 -11.41
CA TYR A 55 6.72 -0.23 -10.10
C TYR A 55 7.93 -1.04 -9.69
N ASN A 56 8.97 -0.37 -9.25
CA ASN A 56 10.13 -1.02 -8.66
C ASN A 56 10.05 -0.87 -7.15
N SER A 57 10.34 -1.95 -6.42
CA SER A 57 10.26 -1.92 -4.98
C SER A 57 11.34 -1.05 -4.36
N ILE A 58 11.00 -0.43 -3.24
CA ILE A 58 11.94 0.21 -2.33
C ILE A 58 11.97 -0.58 -1.03
N PRO A 59 13.02 -0.46 -0.21
CA PRO A 59 13.07 -1.13 1.09
C PRO A 59 11.93 -0.67 2.00
N PHE A 60 11.49 -1.54 2.89
CA PHE A 60 10.51 -1.16 3.90
C PHE A 60 11.04 -0.06 4.80
N THR A 61 10.19 0.91 5.13
CA THR A 61 10.42 1.73 6.32
C THR A 61 10.13 0.89 7.56
N ASP A 62 10.71 1.26 8.71
CA ASP A 62 10.48 0.55 9.97
C ASP A 62 8.99 0.53 10.34
N GLU A 63 8.28 1.64 10.09
CA GLU A 63 6.86 1.77 10.37
C GLU A 63 6.02 0.77 9.58
N VAL A 64 6.25 0.68 8.27
CA VAL A 64 5.50 -0.24 7.41
C VAL A 64 5.86 -1.69 7.73
N LYS A 65 7.14 -1.97 7.98
CA LYS A 65 7.58 -3.32 8.34
C LYS A 65 6.94 -3.79 9.65
N THR A 66 6.86 -2.91 10.64
CA THR A 66 6.22 -3.21 11.92
C THR A 66 4.75 -3.53 11.74
N ILE A 67 4.03 -2.72 10.95
CA ILE A 67 2.62 -2.95 10.66
C ILE A 67 2.43 -4.30 10.00
N MET A 68 3.22 -4.60 8.97
CA MET A 68 3.12 -5.86 8.24
C MET A 68 3.42 -7.07 9.13
N ASN A 69 4.46 -6.98 9.96
CA ASN A 69 4.81 -8.06 10.88
C ASN A 69 3.71 -8.31 11.91
N ASN A 70 3.11 -7.25 12.43
CA ASN A 70 1.98 -7.37 13.36
C ASN A 70 0.76 -8.03 12.72
N LEU A 71 0.45 -7.67 11.48
CA LEU A 71 -0.63 -8.31 10.73
C LEU A 71 -0.33 -9.78 10.47
N ASN A 72 0.88 -10.12 10.07
CA ASN A 72 1.28 -11.49 9.83
C ASN A 72 1.16 -12.34 11.09
N GLU A 73 1.55 -11.81 12.23
CA GLU A 73 1.43 -12.48 13.52
C GLU A 73 -0.04 -12.66 13.92
N GLN A 74 -0.82 -11.59 13.85
CA GLN A 74 -2.21 -11.60 14.28
C GLN A 74 -3.09 -12.54 13.47
N PHE A 75 -2.86 -12.61 12.16
CA PHE A 75 -3.71 -13.37 11.23
C PHE A 75 -3.05 -14.63 10.70
N ASN A 76 -1.87 -14.99 11.20
CA ASN A 76 -1.11 -16.14 10.77
C ASN A 76 -0.89 -16.16 9.25
N THR A 77 -0.39 -15.05 8.73
CA THR A 77 -0.14 -14.84 7.31
C THR A 77 1.33 -14.57 7.05
N GLU A 78 1.73 -14.55 5.78
CA GLU A 78 3.11 -14.33 5.34
C GLU A 78 3.18 -13.22 4.29
N TYR A 79 2.49 -12.10 4.52
CA TYR A 79 2.58 -10.94 3.64
C TYR A 79 4.02 -10.43 3.60
N ASN A 80 4.51 -10.14 2.41
CA ASN A 80 5.91 -9.79 2.17
C ASN A 80 6.11 -8.55 1.31
N VAL A 81 5.04 -7.93 0.85
CA VAL A 81 5.09 -6.70 0.09
C VAL A 81 4.02 -5.74 0.59
N CYS A 82 4.23 -4.45 0.36
CA CYS A 82 3.26 -3.43 0.68
C CYS A 82 3.18 -2.42 -0.45
N PHE A 83 1.97 -2.17 -0.93
CA PHE A 83 1.70 -1.11 -1.89
C PHE A 83 1.00 0.03 -1.15
N LEU A 84 1.57 1.24 -1.24
CA LEU A 84 1.06 2.41 -0.54
C LEU A 84 0.48 3.40 -1.54
N ASN A 85 -0.69 3.92 -1.22
CA ASN A 85 -1.32 5.01 -1.95
C ASN A 85 -1.46 6.21 -1.03
N TYR A 86 -1.12 7.39 -1.54
CA TYR A 86 -1.30 8.65 -0.84
C TYR A 86 -2.10 9.63 -1.71
N TYR A 87 -3.14 10.18 -1.12
CA TYR A 87 -4.02 11.14 -1.79
C TYR A 87 -3.77 12.52 -1.21
N GLU A 88 -3.19 13.41 -2.04
CA GLU A 88 -2.78 14.75 -1.60
C GLU A 88 -3.94 15.70 -1.40
N ASN A 89 -5.04 15.45 -2.10
CA ASN A 89 -6.23 16.30 -2.08
C ASN A 89 -7.46 15.50 -2.52
N GLU A 90 -8.63 16.12 -2.45
CA GLU A 90 -9.91 15.49 -2.75
C GLU A 90 -10.12 15.14 -4.24
N LYS A 91 -9.25 15.59 -5.11
CA LYS A 91 -9.30 15.28 -6.54
C LYS A 91 -8.56 13.98 -6.86
N GLN A 92 -7.67 13.56 -5.97
CA GLN A 92 -6.95 12.30 -6.14
C GLN A 92 -7.83 11.14 -5.69
N HIS A 93 -7.68 10.01 -6.37
CA HIS A 93 -8.56 8.87 -6.14
C HIS A 93 -7.93 7.56 -6.62
N LEU A 94 -8.60 6.48 -6.29
CA LEU A 94 -8.36 5.15 -6.82
C LEU A 94 -9.68 4.64 -7.38
N GLY A 95 -9.70 4.30 -8.67
CA GLY A 95 -10.88 3.78 -9.34
C GLY A 95 -11.30 2.40 -8.84
N TRP A 96 -12.49 1.98 -9.22
CA TRP A 96 -12.97 0.62 -8.93
C TRP A 96 -12.03 -0.40 -9.58
N HIS A 97 -11.61 -1.39 -8.82
CA HIS A 97 -10.67 -2.41 -9.26
C HIS A 97 -10.77 -3.66 -8.39
N ALA A 98 -10.12 -4.72 -8.81
CA ALA A 98 -9.88 -5.91 -7.99
C ALA A 98 -8.36 -6.09 -7.82
N ASP A 99 -7.93 -6.51 -6.63
CA ASP A 99 -6.54 -6.85 -6.36
C ASP A 99 -6.33 -8.32 -6.70
N ASP A 100 -6.31 -8.61 -7.99
CA ASP A 100 -6.28 -9.97 -8.53
C ASP A 100 -5.16 -10.21 -9.53
N SER A 101 -4.07 -9.43 -9.41
CA SER A 101 -2.90 -9.59 -10.26
C SER A 101 -2.33 -11.01 -10.15
N PRO A 102 -1.79 -11.58 -11.25
CA PRO A 102 -1.26 -12.95 -11.25
C PRO A 102 -0.17 -13.21 -10.21
N GLU A 103 0.56 -12.17 -9.81
CA GLU A 103 1.63 -12.26 -8.83
C GLU A 103 1.13 -12.37 -7.39
N MET A 104 -0.14 -12.14 -7.15
CA MET A 104 -0.71 -12.15 -5.81
C MET A 104 -1.01 -13.57 -5.34
N ASP A 105 -0.82 -13.81 -4.04
CA ASP A 105 -1.20 -15.05 -3.41
C ASP A 105 -2.74 -15.17 -3.39
N THR A 106 -3.27 -16.17 -4.07
CA THR A 106 -4.71 -16.38 -4.16
C THR A 106 -5.31 -16.98 -2.89
N ASN A 107 -4.48 -17.53 -2.00
CA ASN A 107 -4.92 -18.15 -0.75
C ASN A 107 -5.13 -17.12 0.37
N HIS A 108 -4.52 -15.94 0.24
CA HIS A 108 -4.59 -14.88 1.25
C HIS A 108 -5.00 -13.57 0.59
N PRO A 109 -6.22 -13.09 0.85
CA PRO A 109 -6.65 -11.81 0.31
C PRO A 109 -5.81 -10.67 0.88
N ALA A 110 -5.65 -9.61 0.10
CA ALA A 110 -4.90 -8.44 0.54
C ALA A 110 -5.55 -7.77 1.76
N PHE A 111 -4.73 -7.29 2.69
CA PHE A 111 -5.20 -6.38 3.73
C PHE A 111 -5.16 -4.96 3.23
N ILE A 112 -6.19 -4.20 3.56
CA ILE A 112 -6.22 -2.76 3.32
C ILE A 112 -6.20 -2.06 4.67
N ILE A 113 -5.20 -1.21 4.86
CA ILE A 113 -5.05 -0.39 6.06
C ILE A 113 -5.18 1.07 5.61
N SER A 114 -6.09 1.80 6.21
CA SER A 114 -6.28 3.21 5.90
C SER A 114 -5.90 4.08 7.07
N SER A 115 -5.15 5.14 6.77
CA SER A 115 -4.93 6.25 7.70
C SER A 115 -5.38 7.53 7.03
N TYR A 116 -6.20 8.30 7.72
CA TYR A 116 -6.65 9.60 7.24
C TYR A 116 -6.83 10.53 8.42
N ILE A 117 -6.66 11.81 8.14
CA ILE A 117 -7.02 12.85 9.07
C ILE A 117 -8.47 13.20 8.80
N ASP A 118 -9.34 13.07 9.81
CA ASP A 118 -10.69 13.56 9.69
C ASP A 118 -10.65 15.08 9.58
N VAL A 119 -11.00 15.58 8.42
CA VAL A 119 -11.18 17.00 8.21
C VAL A 119 -12.66 17.28 8.45
N LEU A 120 -12.91 17.88 9.56
CA LEU A 120 -14.25 18.32 9.89
C LEU A 120 -14.52 19.70 9.30
#